data_d33afa367490ccf3659cbb3f0165ab50
#
_entry.id   d33afa367490ccf3659cbb3f0165ab50
#
_cell.length_a   1.000
_cell.length_b   1.000
_cell.length_c   1.000
_cell.angle_alpha   90.00
_cell.angle_beta   90.00
_cell.angle_gamma   90.00
#
_symmetry.space_group_name_H-M   'P 1'
#
loop_
_entity.id
_entity.type
_entity.pdbx_description
1 polymer ?
#
loop_
_entity_poly.entity_id
_entity_poly.type
_entity_poly.pdbx_seq_one_letter_code
_entity_poly.pdbx_strand_id
1 'polypeptide(L)'
;MGDNTSPLSVILVSSGSRGNKLLFRYPFQRSQEHPASQTSQPRSRFSDVILATILATKSEMCGQKFELKIDNVRFVGHPTLLQHALGQISKTDPSPKRDAPTMILFNVVFALKANADPSVIECLHNLSRRIATVLQHEERRCQYLTREARLILALQDEVSTVADAGESPPSPFRHILPKCKLARDLKEAYDSLCTSGVVRLHINSWLEVSFCLPHKIHYAASSLIPPEAIERSLKAIRPYHALLLLSDEKSLLGELPVDCSPALVRVIKTTSAVKNLQQLAQDADLALLQVFQLAAHLVYWGKAIIIYPLCENNVYMLSPNASVCLYSSLAEQFSRQFPAHDLPSILSKFSLPVSLSEFRNPLAPPVQETQLIQMVVWMLQHRLLIQLHTYVCLMASPSEDEPRPREDDVPFTARVGGRSLSTPNALSFGSPTSSDDMTLTSPSMDNSSAELLPSGDSPLNKRVTENLLASLSEHERAAILSVPAAQNPEDLRMFARLLHYFRGRHHLEEIMYHENTRRSQLLMLFDKFRSVLVVTTHEDPVIAVFQALLP
;
A
#
# COMPACT_ATOMS: atom_id res chain seq x y z
N MET A 1 -11.63 16.37 -8.94
CA MET A 1 -10.77 15.46 -9.74
C MET A 1 -11.60 14.23 -10.10
N GLY A 2 -11.72 13.86 -11.39
CA GLY A 2 -12.50 12.67 -11.77
C GLY A 2 -11.84 11.41 -11.24
N ASP A 3 -12.65 10.50 -10.70
CA ASP A 3 -12.20 9.20 -10.21
C ASP A 3 -11.54 8.39 -11.34
N ASN A 4 -10.21 8.26 -11.28
CA ASN A 4 -9.41 7.49 -12.24
C ASN A 4 -9.19 6.04 -11.79
N THR A 5 -9.72 5.66 -10.62
CA THR A 5 -9.55 4.33 -10.03
C THR A 5 -10.69 3.39 -10.34
N SER A 6 -11.87 3.92 -10.68
CA SER A 6 -13.04 3.11 -11.02
C SER A 6 -12.98 2.61 -12.46
N PRO A 7 -13.35 1.34 -12.71
CA PRO A 7 -13.50 0.83 -14.07
C PRO A 7 -14.64 1.53 -14.81
N LEU A 8 -14.50 1.67 -16.11
CA LEU A 8 -15.53 2.19 -17.01
C LEU A 8 -16.59 1.12 -17.31
N SER A 9 -16.16 -0.13 -17.43
CA SER A 9 -17.05 -1.28 -17.63
C SER A 9 -16.36 -2.60 -17.30
N VAL A 10 -17.16 -3.63 -17.02
CA VAL A 10 -16.75 -5.03 -17.01
C VAL A 10 -17.32 -5.74 -18.21
N ILE A 11 -16.52 -6.58 -18.86
CA ILE A 11 -16.86 -7.25 -20.12
C ILE A 11 -16.47 -8.73 -20.01
N LEU A 12 -17.36 -9.63 -20.42
CA LEU A 12 -17.08 -11.05 -20.55
C LEU A 12 -17.16 -11.43 -22.04
N VAL A 13 -16.06 -11.95 -22.55
CA VAL A 13 -15.93 -12.40 -23.94
C VAL A 13 -15.58 -13.88 -23.95
N SER A 14 -16.11 -14.61 -24.91
CA SER A 14 -15.76 -15.99 -25.21
C SER A 14 -15.36 -16.19 -26.66
N SER A 15 -14.50 -17.17 -26.90
CA SER A 15 -14.13 -17.63 -28.23
C SER A 15 -14.28 -19.15 -28.33
N GLY A 16 -14.75 -19.62 -29.44
CA GLY A 16 -14.99 -21.05 -29.66
C GLY A 16 -15.21 -21.37 -31.14
N SER A 17 -15.70 -22.58 -31.39
CA SER A 17 -16.00 -23.10 -32.75
C SER A 17 -16.99 -22.22 -33.53
N ARG A 18 -17.83 -21.45 -32.85
CA ARG A 18 -18.81 -20.52 -33.41
C ARG A 18 -18.31 -19.06 -33.47
N GLY A 19 -17.00 -18.83 -33.39
CA GLY A 19 -16.37 -17.51 -33.40
C GLY A 19 -16.35 -16.84 -32.04
N ASN A 20 -16.02 -15.54 -32.06
CA ASN A 20 -15.92 -14.71 -30.86
C ASN A 20 -17.29 -14.13 -30.50
N LYS A 21 -17.65 -14.19 -29.24
CA LYS A 21 -18.93 -13.71 -28.71
C LYS A 21 -18.73 -12.83 -27.52
N LEU A 22 -19.39 -11.67 -27.49
CA LEU A 22 -19.51 -10.86 -26.30
C LEU A 22 -20.71 -11.41 -25.50
N LEU A 23 -20.42 -12.03 -24.37
CA LEU A 23 -21.44 -12.63 -23.51
C LEU A 23 -22.12 -11.60 -22.64
N PHE A 24 -21.34 -10.72 -22.02
CA PHE A 24 -21.86 -9.74 -21.07
C PHE A 24 -21.03 -8.47 -21.05
N ARG A 25 -21.69 -7.33 -20.85
CA ARG A 25 -21.08 -6.00 -20.66
C ARG A 25 -21.90 -5.19 -19.68
N TYR A 26 -21.26 -4.60 -18.69
CA TYR A 26 -21.91 -3.69 -17.76
C TYR A 26 -20.97 -2.51 -17.41
N PRO A 27 -21.50 -1.25 -17.33
CA PRO A 27 -22.84 -0.81 -17.65
C PRO A 27 -23.14 -0.88 -19.15
N PHE A 28 -24.45 -0.99 -19.42
CA PHE A 28 -24.96 -1.08 -20.78
C PHE A 28 -24.89 0.27 -21.47
N GLN A 29 -24.24 0.34 -22.62
CA GLN A 29 -24.28 1.55 -23.44
C GLN A 29 -25.47 1.48 -24.39
N ARG A 30 -26.39 2.44 -24.26
CA ARG A 30 -27.39 2.68 -25.30
C ARG A 30 -26.70 3.30 -26.51
N SER A 31 -26.83 2.68 -27.66
CA SER A 31 -26.72 3.34 -28.96
C SER A 31 -27.93 4.25 -29.12
N GLN A 32 -27.94 5.43 -28.52
CA GLN A 32 -28.90 6.46 -28.87
C GLN A 32 -28.19 7.56 -29.63
N GLU A 33 -28.44 7.58 -30.90
CA GLU A 33 -28.34 8.74 -31.77
C GLU A 33 -29.30 9.80 -31.31
N HIS A 34 -28.88 10.70 -30.42
CA HIS A 34 -29.45 12.03 -30.27
C HIS A 34 -28.30 13.03 -30.09
N PRO A 35 -28.23 14.02 -31.02
CA PRO A 35 -27.19 15.05 -30.99
C PRO A 35 -27.63 16.22 -30.13
N ALA A 36 -27.72 16.08 -28.80
CA ALA A 36 -27.84 17.23 -27.91
C ALA A 36 -27.66 16.84 -26.45
N SER A 37 -26.46 16.75 -25.99
CA SER A 37 -26.01 17.26 -24.68
C SER A 37 -24.51 17.05 -24.54
N GLN A 38 -23.78 18.15 -24.63
CA GLN A 38 -22.35 18.26 -24.36
C GLN A 38 -22.10 18.10 -22.85
N THR A 39 -21.95 16.88 -22.38
CA THR A 39 -21.26 16.58 -21.14
C THR A 39 -20.19 15.55 -21.44
N SER A 40 -18.96 15.99 -21.32
CA SER A 40 -17.72 15.33 -21.70
C SER A 40 -17.39 14.14 -20.80
N GLN A 41 -18.03 13.00 -20.99
CA GLN A 41 -17.48 11.71 -20.56
C GLN A 41 -16.98 10.94 -21.78
N PRO A 42 -15.78 10.33 -21.74
CA PRO A 42 -15.24 9.54 -22.85
C PRO A 42 -16.07 8.26 -23.00
N ARG A 43 -17.04 8.30 -23.93
CA ARG A 43 -17.86 7.16 -24.31
C ARG A 43 -17.03 6.24 -25.20
N SER A 44 -16.85 4.98 -24.83
CA SER A 44 -16.21 4.00 -25.71
C SER A 44 -17.09 3.79 -26.95
N ARG A 45 -16.56 4.13 -28.11
CA ARG A 45 -17.24 4.07 -29.43
C ARG A 45 -17.29 2.66 -30.04
N PHE A 46 -16.96 1.62 -29.31
CA PHE A 46 -16.83 0.28 -29.88
C PHE A 46 -18.16 -0.49 -29.83
N SER A 47 -18.58 -1.01 -31.00
CA SER A 47 -19.69 -1.95 -31.08
C SER A 47 -19.33 -3.28 -30.37
N ASP A 48 -20.36 -4.01 -29.94
CA ASP A 48 -20.16 -5.29 -29.24
C ASP A 48 -19.43 -6.35 -30.09
N VAL A 49 -19.62 -6.30 -31.42
CA VAL A 49 -18.90 -7.17 -32.39
C VAL A 49 -17.41 -6.85 -32.43
N ILE A 50 -17.05 -5.55 -32.47
CA ILE A 50 -15.66 -5.11 -32.44
C ILE A 50 -15.02 -5.52 -31.11
N LEU A 51 -15.70 -5.26 -29.99
CA LEU A 51 -15.20 -5.67 -28.67
C LEU A 51 -15.01 -7.18 -28.57
N ALA A 52 -15.95 -7.99 -29.06
CA ALA A 52 -15.80 -9.44 -29.08
C ALA A 52 -14.55 -9.88 -29.87
N THR A 53 -14.23 -9.18 -30.97
CA THR A 53 -13.11 -9.54 -31.81
C THR A 53 -11.76 -9.13 -31.20
N ILE A 54 -11.65 -7.92 -30.65
CA ILE A 54 -10.38 -7.41 -30.12
C ILE A 54 -10.03 -7.94 -28.72
N LEU A 55 -11.04 -8.28 -27.91
CA LEU A 55 -10.85 -8.80 -26.55
C LEU A 55 -10.75 -10.33 -26.48
N ALA A 56 -11.13 -11.05 -27.55
CA ALA A 56 -10.88 -12.47 -27.70
C ALA A 56 -9.46 -12.67 -28.25
N THR A 57 -8.56 -13.09 -27.40
CA THR A 57 -7.16 -13.30 -27.76
C THR A 57 -6.93 -14.64 -28.46
N LYS A 58 -5.75 -14.81 -29.06
CA LYS A 58 -5.29 -16.12 -29.54
C LYS A 58 -4.97 -17.04 -28.35
N SER A 59 -5.09 -18.35 -28.53
CA SER A 59 -4.81 -19.37 -27.50
C SER A 59 -3.39 -19.27 -26.92
N GLU A 60 -2.42 -18.81 -27.71
CA GLU A 60 -1.02 -18.62 -27.31
C GLU A 60 -0.84 -17.50 -26.25
N MET A 61 -1.78 -16.55 -26.21
CA MET A 61 -1.78 -15.43 -25.27
C MET A 61 -2.54 -15.73 -23.97
N CYS A 62 -3.13 -16.91 -23.86
CA CYS A 62 -3.86 -17.31 -22.67
C CYS A 62 -2.92 -17.59 -21.49
N GLY A 63 -3.39 -17.28 -20.27
CA GLY A 63 -2.60 -17.45 -19.04
C GLY A 63 -1.64 -16.30 -18.75
N GLN A 64 -1.59 -15.28 -19.59
CA GLN A 64 -0.76 -14.09 -19.40
C GLN A 64 -1.62 -12.84 -19.15
N LYS A 65 -0.98 -11.78 -18.70
CA LYS A 65 -1.62 -10.48 -18.55
C LYS A 65 -2.02 -9.95 -19.92
N PHE A 66 -3.32 -9.69 -20.09
CA PHE A 66 -3.85 -9.01 -21.24
C PHE A 66 -4.00 -7.53 -20.95
N GLU A 67 -3.36 -6.70 -21.73
CA GLU A 67 -3.48 -5.25 -21.67
C GLU A 67 -3.52 -4.68 -23.09
N LEU A 68 -4.58 -3.92 -23.39
CA LEU A 68 -4.78 -3.30 -24.68
C LEU A 68 -5.25 -1.86 -24.50
N LYS A 69 -4.53 -0.91 -25.07
CA LYS A 69 -4.91 0.51 -25.06
C LYS A 69 -5.39 0.93 -26.44
N ILE A 70 -6.61 1.43 -26.50
CA ILE A 70 -7.21 1.97 -27.72
C ILE A 70 -7.83 3.33 -27.39
N ASP A 71 -7.39 4.38 -28.05
CA ASP A 71 -7.81 5.76 -27.79
C ASP A 71 -7.70 6.13 -26.30
N ASN A 72 -8.80 6.51 -25.72
CA ASN A 72 -8.90 6.92 -24.30
C ASN A 72 -9.31 5.78 -23.35
N VAL A 73 -9.32 4.54 -23.82
CA VAL A 73 -9.72 3.37 -23.05
C VAL A 73 -8.59 2.35 -23.00
N ARG A 74 -8.37 1.78 -21.84
CA ARG A 74 -7.45 0.69 -21.57
C ARG A 74 -8.24 -0.53 -21.11
N PHE A 75 -8.03 -1.65 -21.77
CA PHE A 75 -8.65 -2.94 -21.46
C PHE A 75 -7.64 -3.82 -20.72
N VAL A 76 -8.03 -4.36 -19.58
CA VAL A 76 -7.19 -5.20 -18.73
C VAL A 76 -7.92 -6.50 -18.42
N GLY A 77 -7.27 -7.62 -18.65
CA GLY A 77 -7.90 -8.93 -18.47
C GLY A 77 -6.89 -10.06 -18.26
N HIS A 78 -7.43 -11.28 -18.12
CA HIS A 78 -6.65 -12.50 -18.03
C HIS A 78 -7.29 -13.60 -18.88
N PRO A 79 -7.00 -13.65 -20.19
CA PRO A 79 -7.59 -14.65 -21.07
C PRO A 79 -7.20 -16.06 -20.61
N THR A 80 -8.18 -16.92 -20.55
CA THR A 80 -8.03 -18.26 -19.97
C THR A 80 -8.55 -19.33 -20.91
N LEU A 81 -7.74 -20.38 -21.10
CA LEU A 81 -8.04 -21.52 -21.95
C LEU A 81 -8.83 -22.57 -21.18
N LEU A 82 -9.89 -23.12 -21.76
CA LEU A 82 -10.71 -24.19 -21.17
C LEU A 82 -10.31 -25.60 -21.61
N GLN A 83 -9.42 -25.72 -22.60
CA GLN A 83 -9.12 -26.95 -23.33
C GLN A 83 -8.41 -28.08 -22.58
N HIS A 84 -8.10 -27.93 -21.28
CA HIS A 84 -7.46 -29.07 -20.57
C HIS A 84 -8.37 -30.29 -20.31
N ALA A 85 -9.66 -30.21 -20.66
CA ALA A 85 -10.58 -31.32 -20.54
C ALA A 85 -10.53 -32.31 -21.73
N LEU A 86 -9.92 -31.95 -22.86
CA LEU A 86 -9.86 -32.80 -24.06
C LEU A 86 -8.75 -33.86 -24.04
N GLY A 87 -7.77 -33.75 -23.14
CA GLY A 87 -6.65 -34.70 -23.04
C GLY A 87 -6.93 -35.93 -22.19
N GLN A 88 -8.04 -36.01 -21.49
CA GLN A 88 -8.39 -37.12 -20.60
C GLN A 88 -9.59 -37.97 -21.06
N ILE A 89 -10.11 -37.75 -22.28
CA ILE A 89 -11.06 -38.70 -22.85
C ILE A 89 -10.24 -39.90 -23.33
N SER A 90 -10.16 -40.90 -22.44
CA SER A 90 -9.52 -42.17 -22.71
C SER A 90 -10.08 -42.81 -23.99
N LYS A 91 -9.19 -43.45 -24.75
CA LYS A 91 -9.40 -44.12 -26.04
C LYS A 91 -10.31 -45.35 -25.98
N THR A 92 -11.26 -45.43 -25.06
CA THR A 92 -12.00 -46.71 -24.81
C THR A 92 -13.50 -46.56 -24.68
N ASP A 93 -14.16 -45.73 -25.51
CA ASP A 93 -15.59 -45.95 -25.76
C ASP A 93 -16.05 -45.30 -27.06
N PRO A 94 -16.62 -46.07 -28.01
CA PRO A 94 -17.28 -45.54 -29.19
C PRO A 94 -18.73 -45.17 -28.84
N SER A 95 -18.94 -44.15 -28.02
CA SER A 95 -20.27 -43.61 -27.78
C SER A 95 -20.51 -42.35 -28.62
N PRO A 96 -21.78 -42.04 -28.97
CA PRO A 96 -22.15 -41.13 -30.03
C PRO A 96 -21.63 -39.72 -29.76
N LYS A 97 -21.23 -39.02 -30.84
CA LYS A 97 -20.71 -37.63 -30.92
C LYS A 97 -21.28 -36.74 -29.81
N ARG A 98 -20.60 -36.67 -28.66
CA ARG A 98 -20.78 -35.54 -27.73
C ARG A 98 -20.35 -34.28 -28.46
N ASP A 99 -21.24 -33.32 -28.53
CA ASP A 99 -20.99 -31.99 -29.13
C ASP A 99 -19.62 -31.48 -28.66
N ALA A 100 -18.75 -31.19 -29.62
CA ALA A 100 -17.44 -30.58 -29.34
C ALA A 100 -17.63 -29.34 -28.46
N PRO A 101 -16.76 -29.10 -27.48
CA PRO A 101 -16.91 -27.97 -26.60
C PRO A 101 -17.00 -26.67 -27.42
N THR A 102 -18.15 -26.02 -27.35
CA THR A 102 -18.43 -24.79 -28.12
C THR A 102 -17.58 -23.61 -27.70
N MET A 103 -17.08 -23.65 -26.47
CA MET A 103 -16.21 -22.60 -25.90
C MET A 103 -14.79 -23.14 -25.69
N ILE A 104 -13.80 -22.44 -26.23
CA ILE A 104 -12.38 -22.80 -26.16
C ILE A 104 -11.65 -21.94 -25.12
N LEU A 105 -11.96 -20.64 -25.09
CA LEU A 105 -11.37 -19.68 -24.17
C LEU A 105 -12.40 -18.62 -23.79
N PHE A 106 -12.12 -17.96 -22.68
CA PHE A 106 -12.85 -16.78 -22.23
C PHE A 106 -11.92 -15.72 -21.64
N ASN A 107 -12.41 -14.49 -21.55
CA ASN A 107 -11.69 -13.37 -20.97
C ASN A 107 -12.65 -12.46 -20.21
N VAL A 108 -12.34 -12.22 -18.92
CA VAL A 108 -13.02 -11.24 -18.09
C VAL A 108 -12.18 -9.97 -18.14
N VAL A 109 -12.71 -8.92 -18.72
CA VAL A 109 -11.97 -7.68 -19.02
C VAL A 109 -12.58 -6.51 -18.27
N PHE A 110 -11.73 -5.72 -17.63
CA PHE A 110 -12.08 -4.42 -17.08
C PHE A 110 -11.60 -3.32 -18.01
N ALA A 111 -12.49 -2.43 -18.41
CA ALA A 111 -12.15 -1.24 -19.17
C ALA A 111 -11.85 -0.09 -18.20
N LEU A 112 -10.74 0.60 -18.42
CA LEU A 112 -10.25 1.73 -17.65
C LEU A 112 -10.05 2.95 -18.51
N LYS A 113 -9.86 4.12 -17.93
CA LYS A 113 -9.32 5.27 -18.64
C LYS A 113 -7.90 4.98 -19.10
N ALA A 114 -7.50 5.53 -20.23
CA ALA A 114 -6.17 5.29 -20.83
C ALA A 114 -5.01 5.72 -19.93
N ASN A 115 -5.24 6.71 -19.07
CA ASN A 115 -4.29 7.27 -18.09
C ASN A 115 -4.49 6.72 -16.67
N ALA A 116 -5.11 5.54 -16.55
CA ALA A 116 -5.23 4.87 -15.25
C ALA A 116 -3.84 4.56 -14.68
N ASP A 117 -3.76 4.60 -13.35
CA ASP A 117 -2.53 4.33 -12.61
C ASP A 117 -2.06 2.87 -12.83
N PRO A 118 -0.75 2.63 -13.03
CA PRO A 118 -0.21 1.27 -13.21
C PRO A 118 -0.58 0.30 -12.09
N SER A 119 -0.68 0.78 -10.86
CA SER A 119 -1.05 -0.06 -9.71
C SER A 119 -2.52 -0.47 -9.75
N VAL A 120 -3.43 0.40 -10.22
CA VAL A 120 -4.84 0.06 -10.46
C VAL A 120 -4.96 -0.98 -11.57
N ILE A 121 -4.17 -0.83 -12.65
CA ILE A 121 -4.11 -1.79 -13.75
C ILE A 121 -3.69 -3.17 -13.23
N GLU A 122 -2.65 -3.23 -12.41
CA GLU A 122 -2.16 -4.49 -11.84
C GLU A 122 -3.18 -5.11 -10.87
N CYS A 123 -3.82 -4.30 -10.04
CA CYS A 123 -4.89 -4.76 -9.15
C CYS A 123 -6.05 -5.39 -9.95
N LEU A 124 -6.54 -4.73 -11.00
CA LEU A 124 -7.65 -5.26 -11.81
C LEU A 124 -7.25 -6.47 -12.66
N HIS A 125 -5.99 -6.53 -13.13
CA HIS A 125 -5.47 -7.76 -13.74
C HIS A 125 -5.50 -8.93 -12.74
N ASN A 126 -5.07 -8.70 -11.49
CA ASN A 126 -5.11 -9.72 -10.44
C ASN A 126 -6.55 -10.16 -10.11
N LEU A 127 -7.52 -9.24 -10.09
CA LEU A 127 -8.93 -9.59 -9.92
C LEU A 127 -9.45 -10.43 -11.09
N SER A 128 -9.18 -9.99 -12.33
CA SER A 128 -9.53 -10.76 -13.54
C SER A 128 -8.97 -12.19 -13.49
N ARG A 129 -7.69 -12.33 -13.11
CA ARG A 129 -7.03 -13.65 -12.96
C ARG A 129 -7.70 -14.52 -11.90
N ARG A 130 -8.05 -13.95 -10.74
CA ARG A 130 -8.76 -14.70 -9.67
C ARG A 130 -10.12 -15.19 -10.14
N ILE A 131 -10.93 -14.31 -10.73
CA ILE A 131 -12.23 -14.69 -11.30
C ILE A 131 -12.05 -15.76 -12.37
N ALA A 132 -11.08 -15.60 -13.26
CA ALA A 132 -10.81 -16.57 -14.32
C ALA A 132 -10.40 -17.95 -13.77
N THR A 133 -9.55 -18.00 -12.74
CA THR A 133 -9.13 -19.25 -12.08
C THR A 133 -10.34 -19.97 -11.47
N VAL A 134 -11.21 -19.23 -10.80
CA VAL A 134 -12.41 -19.81 -10.17
C VAL A 134 -13.40 -20.30 -11.21
N LEU A 135 -13.62 -19.51 -12.28
CA LEU A 135 -14.52 -19.93 -13.38
C LEU A 135 -13.96 -21.16 -14.10
N GLN A 136 -12.65 -21.26 -14.31
CA GLN A 136 -12.01 -22.43 -14.90
C GLN A 136 -12.18 -23.67 -14.01
N HIS A 137 -12.06 -23.53 -12.69
CA HIS A 137 -12.31 -24.61 -11.74
C HIS A 137 -13.74 -25.09 -11.81
N GLU A 138 -14.72 -24.20 -11.75
CA GLU A 138 -16.15 -24.53 -11.81
C GLU A 138 -16.56 -25.10 -13.18
N GLU A 139 -15.92 -24.65 -14.25
CA GLU A 139 -16.11 -25.24 -15.57
C GLU A 139 -15.68 -26.72 -15.61
N ARG A 140 -14.52 -27.04 -15.04
CA ARG A 140 -14.03 -28.42 -14.94
C ARG A 140 -14.93 -29.30 -14.07
N ARG A 141 -15.47 -28.73 -12.98
CA ARG A 141 -16.30 -29.44 -12.02
C ARG A 141 -17.71 -29.72 -12.52
N CYS A 142 -18.37 -28.74 -13.11
CA CYS A 142 -19.80 -28.86 -13.43
C CYS A 142 -20.24 -28.08 -14.68
N GLN A 143 -19.31 -27.72 -15.57
CA GLN A 143 -19.57 -26.95 -16.80
C GLN A 143 -20.37 -25.66 -16.54
N TYR A 144 -20.05 -24.97 -15.41
CA TYR A 144 -20.78 -23.81 -14.95
C TYR A 144 -20.75 -22.67 -15.98
N LEU A 145 -19.58 -22.30 -16.47
CA LEU A 145 -19.40 -21.20 -17.43
C LEU A 145 -20.09 -21.52 -18.78
N THR A 146 -19.96 -22.74 -19.26
CA THR A 146 -20.63 -23.21 -20.50
C THR A 146 -22.14 -23.12 -20.35
N ARG A 147 -22.69 -23.50 -19.21
CA ARG A 147 -24.13 -23.44 -18.93
C ARG A 147 -24.64 -22.00 -18.88
N GLU A 148 -23.95 -21.13 -18.13
CA GLU A 148 -24.30 -19.71 -18.04
C GLU A 148 -24.16 -19.00 -19.41
N ALA A 149 -23.12 -19.31 -20.18
CA ALA A 149 -22.93 -18.76 -21.52
C ALA A 149 -24.04 -19.19 -22.51
N ARG A 150 -24.47 -20.44 -22.48
CA ARG A 150 -25.61 -20.93 -23.28
C ARG A 150 -26.88 -20.16 -22.92
N LEU A 151 -27.13 -19.98 -21.63
CA LEU A 151 -28.28 -19.19 -21.15
C LEU A 151 -28.23 -17.74 -21.65
N ILE A 152 -27.07 -17.10 -21.55
CA ILE A 152 -26.88 -15.73 -22.02
C ILE A 152 -27.15 -15.63 -23.54
N LEU A 153 -26.57 -16.53 -24.33
CA LEU A 153 -26.75 -16.53 -25.80
C LEU A 153 -28.21 -16.77 -26.18
N ALA A 154 -28.90 -17.71 -25.53
CA ALA A 154 -30.33 -17.96 -25.76
C ALA A 154 -31.18 -16.71 -25.46
N LEU A 155 -30.87 -15.97 -24.39
CA LEU A 155 -31.55 -14.74 -24.03
C LEU A 155 -31.22 -13.57 -24.99
N GLN A 156 -30.00 -13.52 -25.54
CA GLN A 156 -29.64 -12.57 -26.58
C GLN A 156 -30.40 -12.85 -27.88
N ASP A 157 -30.51 -14.12 -28.27
CA ASP A 157 -31.28 -14.55 -29.45
C ASP A 157 -32.78 -14.25 -29.28
N GLU A 158 -33.36 -14.51 -28.10
CA GLU A 158 -34.77 -14.18 -27.78
C GLU A 158 -35.04 -12.67 -27.95
N VAL A 159 -34.18 -11.81 -27.47
CA VAL A 159 -34.32 -10.35 -27.59
C VAL A 159 -34.14 -9.89 -29.03
N SER A 160 -33.24 -10.51 -29.81
CA SER A 160 -33.04 -10.15 -31.22
C SER A 160 -34.27 -10.49 -32.07
N THR A 161 -34.95 -11.61 -31.79
CA THR A 161 -36.19 -11.98 -32.50
C THR A 161 -37.37 -11.03 -32.18
N VAL A 162 -37.44 -10.48 -30.96
CA VAL A 162 -38.43 -9.49 -30.59
C VAL A 162 -38.16 -8.13 -31.24
N ALA A 163 -36.88 -7.80 -31.45
CA ALA A 163 -36.45 -6.57 -32.13
C ALA A 163 -36.90 -6.52 -33.61
N ASP A 164 -36.86 -7.67 -34.29
CA ASP A 164 -37.31 -7.82 -35.68
C ASP A 164 -38.84 -7.62 -35.82
N ALA A 165 -39.59 -7.69 -34.74
CA ALA A 165 -41.06 -7.48 -34.71
C ALA A 165 -41.50 -6.01 -34.58
N GLY A 166 -40.57 -5.02 -34.65
CA GLY A 166 -40.88 -3.60 -34.81
C GLY A 166 -41.03 -2.77 -33.52
N GLU A 167 -40.77 -3.35 -32.36
CA GLU A 167 -40.63 -2.61 -31.11
C GLU A 167 -39.16 -2.24 -30.87
N SER A 168 -38.92 -1.00 -30.38
CA SER A 168 -37.54 -0.58 -30.02
C SER A 168 -36.98 -1.55 -28.97
N PRO A 169 -35.91 -2.33 -29.31
CA PRO A 169 -35.50 -3.45 -28.48
C PRO A 169 -34.97 -2.97 -27.13
N PRO A 170 -35.51 -3.46 -26.02
CA PRO A 170 -34.86 -3.27 -24.73
C PRO A 170 -33.46 -3.88 -24.78
N SER A 171 -32.48 -3.24 -24.17
CA SER A 171 -31.12 -3.76 -24.12
C SER A 171 -31.13 -5.24 -23.70
N PRO A 172 -30.55 -6.19 -24.48
CA PRO A 172 -30.57 -7.61 -24.17
C PRO A 172 -30.06 -7.92 -22.78
N PHE A 173 -29.19 -7.10 -22.29
CA PHE A 173 -28.56 -7.27 -20.99
C PHE A 173 -29.52 -7.05 -19.79
N ARG A 174 -30.60 -6.27 -19.94
CA ARG A 174 -31.64 -6.15 -18.90
C ARG A 174 -32.38 -7.46 -18.65
N HIS A 175 -32.53 -8.28 -19.69
CA HIS A 175 -33.16 -9.60 -19.58
C HIS A 175 -32.19 -10.66 -19.01
N ILE A 176 -30.88 -10.47 -19.22
CA ILE A 176 -29.85 -11.41 -18.74
C ILE A 176 -29.69 -11.31 -17.22
N LEU A 177 -29.67 -10.12 -16.63
CA LEU A 177 -29.42 -9.92 -15.19
C LEU A 177 -30.34 -10.71 -14.25
N PRO A 178 -31.69 -10.77 -14.46
CA PRO A 178 -32.56 -11.54 -13.56
C PRO A 178 -32.33 -13.05 -13.63
N LYS A 179 -31.96 -13.56 -14.80
CA LYS A 179 -31.90 -15.00 -15.09
C LYS A 179 -30.51 -15.61 -14.93
N CYS A 180 -29.44 -14.86 -15.21
CA CYS A 180 -28.07 -15.34 -15.17
C CYS A 180 -27.33 -14.91 -13.88
N LYS A 181 -26.86 -15.88 -13.11
CA LYS A 181 -26.12 -15.58 -11.87
C LYS A 181 -24.75 -14.97 -12.15
N LEU A 182 -24.01 -15.51 -13.14
CA LEU A 182 -22.70 -14.98 -13.50
C LEU A 182 -22.75 -13.49 -13.90
N ALA A 183 -23.81 -13.09 -14.63
CA ALA A 183 -24.04 -11.71 -15.00
C ALA A 183 -24.26 -10.80 -13.77
N ARG A 184 -25.02 -11.29 -12.77
CA ARG A 184 -25.21 -10.58 -11.49
C ARG A 184 -23.91 -10.45 -10.72
N ASP A 185 -23.14 -11.52 -10.63
CA ASP A 185 -21.84 -11.52 -9.93
C ASP A 185 -20.87 -10.52 -10.57
N LEU A 186 -20.79 -10.47 -11.90
CA LEU A 186 -19.94 -9.49 -12.60
C LEU A 186 -20.45 -8.03 -12.43
N LYS A 187 -21.77 -7.83 -12.41
CA LYS A 187 -22.36 -6.52 -12.11
C LYS A 187 -22.01 -6.10 -10.68
N GLU A 188 -22.17 -6.99 -9.71
CA GLU A 188 -21.84 -6.74 -8.30
C GLU A 188 -20.34 -6.40 -8.13
N ALA A 189 -19.44 -7.11 -8.85
CA ALA A 189 -18.02 -6.79 -8.88
C ALA A 189 -17.79 -5.35 -9.38
N TYR A 190 -18.46 -4.96 -10.47
CA TYR A 190 -18.33 -3.61 -11.00
C TYR A 190 -18.87 -2.54 -10.04
N ASP A 191 -20.07 -2.75 -9.50
CA ASP A 191 -20.67 -1.80 -8.56
C ASP A 191 -19.83 -1.65 -7.29
N SER A 192 -19.31 -2.74 -6.76
CA SER A 192 -18.40 -2.75 -5.60
C SER A 192 -17.07 -2.03 -5.88
N LEU A 193 -16.48 -2.23 -7.05
CA LEU A 193 -15.27 -1.50 -7.47
C LEU A 193 -15.52 0.01 -7.61
N CYS A 194 -16.71 0.40 -8.07
CA CYS A 194 -17.06 1.80 -8.24
C CYS A 194 -17.42 2.50 -6.91
N THR A 195 -17.89 1.77 -5.91
CA THR A 195 -18.34 2.31 -4.61
C THR A 195 -17.30 2.14 -3.51
N SER A 196 -17.25 0.96 -2.92
CA SER A 196 -16.42 0.65 -1.73
C SER A 196 -14.98 0.24 -2.06
N GLY A 197 -14.73 -0.23 -3.27
CA GLY A 197 -13.45 -0.86 -3.63
C GLY A 197 -13.24 -2.25 -3.02
N VAL A 198 -14.22 -2.81 -2.32
CA VAL A 198 -14.16 -4.17 -1.75
C VAL A 198 -15.13 -5.06 -2.50
N VAL A 199 -14.62 -6.10 -3.13
CA VAL A 199 -15.38 -7.08 -3.91
C VAL A 199 -15.44 -8.38 -3.13
N ARG A 200 -16.65 -8.91 -2.92
CA ARG A 200 -16.89 -10.25 -2.37
C ARG A 200 -17.92 -10.96 -3.25
N LEU A 201 -17.46 -11.89 -4.07
CA LEU A 201 -18.29 -12.63 -5.00
C LEU A 201 -18.39 -14.08 -4.56
N HIS A 202 -19.56 -14.69 -4.76
CA HIS A 202 -19.78 -16.11 -4.54
C HIS A 202 -20.11 -16.78 -5.87
N ILE A 203 -19.08 -17.12 -6.64
CA ILE A 203 -19.23 -17.81 -7.93
C ILE A 203 -19.90 -19.16 -7.70
N ASN A 204 -20.92 -19.44 -8.51
CA ASN A 204 -21.77 -20.63 -8.36
C ASN A 204 -22.34 -20.81 -6.93
N SER A 205 -22.52 -19.72 -6.19
CA SER A 205 -23.11 -19.61 -4.84
C SER A 205 -22.30 -20.24 -3.69
N TRP A 206 -21.06 -20.68 -3.93
CA TRP A 206 -20.26 -21.29 -2.87
C TRP A 206 -18.79 -20.88 -2.87
N LEU A 207 -18.20 -20.60 -4.04
CA LEU A 207 -16.78 -20.29 -4.14
C LEU A 207 -16.55 -18.78 -4.00
N GLU A 208 -15.97 -18.36 -2.88
CA GLU A 208 -15.75 -16.96 -2.59
C GLU A 208 -14.52 -16.41 -3.32
N VAL A 209 -14.68 -15.24 -3.95
CA VAL A 209 -13.60 -14.40 -4.48
C VAL A 209 -13.62 -13.09 -3.74
N SER A 210 -12.65 -12.89 -2.86
CA SER A 210 -12.46 -11.64 -2.11
C SER A 210 -11.32 -10.83 -2.72
N PHE A 211 -11.55 -9.54 -2.91
CA PHE A 211 -10.58 -8.62 -3.47
C PHE A 211 -10.82 -7.21 -2.94
N CYS A 212 -9.76 -6.43 -2.78
CA CYS A 212 -9.87 -5.01 -2.48
C CYS A 212 -9.02 -4.16 -3.42
N LEU A 213 -9.53 -2.96 -3.71
CA LEU A 213 -8.80 -1.91 -4.40
C LEU A 213 -8.32 -0.90 -3.35
N PRO A 214 -7.03 -0.92 -2.93
CA PRO A 214 -6.54 -0.14 -1.79
C PRO A 214 -6.81 1.36 -1.92
N HIS A 215 -6.68 1.89 -3.14
CA HIS A 215 -6.95 3.28 -3.48
C HIS A 215 -8.35 3.75 -3.10
N LYS A 216 -9.36 2.90 -3.34
CA LYS A 216 -10.76 3.18 -3.01
C LYS A 216 -11.01 3.11 -1.52
N ILE A 217 -10.41 2.15 -0.84
CA ILE A 217 -10.56 1.96 0.61
C ILE A 217 -10.01 3.18 1.35
N HIS A 218 -8.80 3.61 1.00
CA HIS A 218 -8.19 4.77 1.64
C HIS A 218 -8.93 6.06 1.31
N TYR A 219 -9.44 6.21 0.09
CA TYR A 219 -10.29 7.34 -0.28
C TYR A 219 -11.60 7.37 0.52
N ALA A 220 -12.28 6.23 0.66
CA ALA A 220 -13.50 6.11 1.46
C ALA A 220 -13.27 6.38 2.95
N ALA A 221 -12.06 6.12 3.46
CA ALA A 221 -11.64 6.46 4.82
C ALA A 221 -11.20 7.93 4.97
N SER A 222 -11.55 8.81 4.04
CA SER A 222 -11.17 10.23 4.01
C SER A 222 -9.65 10.47 3.98
N SER A 223 -8.93 9.58 3.33
CA SER A 223 -7.48 9.62 3.22
C SER A 223 -7.07 9.68 1.75
N LEU A 224 -6.46 10.80 1.34
CA LEU A 224 -5.84 10.94 0.02
C LEU A 224 -4.44 10.34 0.03
N ILE A 225 -4.37 9.02 -0.06
CA ILE A 225 -3.07 8.36 -0.20
C ILE A 225 -2.89 8.00 -1.67
N PRO A 226 -1.90 8.59 -2.37
CA PRO A 226 -1.56 8.18 -3.73
C PRO A 226 -1.13 6.70 -3.73
N PRO A 227 -1.51 5.92 -4.76
CA PRO A 227 -1.17 4.50 -4.86
C PRO A 227 0.33 4.22 -4.72
N GLU A 228 1.13 5.00 -5.42
CA GLU A 228 2.59 4.89 -5.40
C GLU A 228 3.19 5.18 -4.01
N ALA A 229 2.54 6.05 -3.23
CA ALA A 229 2.97 6.35 -1.87
C ALA A 229 2.72 5.18 -0.92
N ILE A 230 1.57 4.47 -1.05
CA ILE A 230 1.29 3.25 -0.28
C ILE A 230 2.35 2.19 -0.57
N GLU A 231 2.63 1.89 -1.84
CA GLU A 231 3.63 0.89 -2.20
C GLU A 231 5.03 1.27 -1.73
N ARG A 232 5.40 2.54 -1.87
CA ARG A 232 6.70 3.04 -1.41
C ARG A 232 6.85 2.89 0.10
N SER A 233 5.81 3.26 0.86
CA SER A 233 5.82 3.14 2.32
C SER A 233 5.83 1.69 2.76
N LEU A 234 5.10 0.79 2.11
CA LEU A 234 5.12 -0.64 2.43
C LEU A 234 6.48 -1.29 2.14
N LYS A 235 7.17 -0.88 1.08
CA LYS A 235 8.56 -1.32 0.79
C LYS A 235 9.58 -0.76 1.81
N ALA A 236 9.24 0.36 2.44
CA ALA A 236 10.07 1.01 3.44
C ALA A 236 9.77 0.57 4.89
N ILE A 237 8.87 -0.39 5.11
CA ILE A 237 8.61 -0.96 6.45
C ILE A 237 9.91 -1.50 7.05
N ARG A 238 10.14 -1.19 8.32
CA ARG A 238 11.33 -1.59 9.08
C ARG A 238 10.94 -2.31 10.38
N PRO A 239 11.84 -3.10 10.97
CA PRO A 239 11.56 -3.85 12.20
C PRO A 239 11.14 -3.00 13.40
N TYR A 240 11.59 -1.75 13.45
CA TYR A 240 11.27 -0.79 14.52
C TYR A 240 9.90 -0.09 14.36
N HIS A 241 9.21 -0.26 13.22
CA HIS A 241 7.83 0.20 13.06
C HIS A 241 6.86 -0.66 13.86
N ALA A 242 5.64 -0.16 14.05
CA ALA A 242 4.54 -0.87 14.68
C ALA A 242 3.32 -0.92 13.76
N LEU A 243 2.43 -1.87 14.04
CA LEU A 243 1.17 -2.02 13.35
C LEU A 243 0.04 -1.57 14.27
N LEU A 244 -0.77 -0.61 13.83
CA LEU A 244 -1.96 -0.16 14.54
C LEU A 244 -3.21 -0.63 13.81
N LEU A 245 -4.02 -1.46 14.45
CA LEU A 245 -5.31 -1.88 13.92
C LEU A 245 -6.30 -0.71 14.00
N LEU A 246 -7.11 -0.52 12.94
CA LEU A 246 -8.13 0.54 12.86
C LEU A 246 -9.48 0.13 13.45
N SER A 247 -9.66 -1.15 13.77
CA SER A 247 -10.85 -1.71 14.43
C SER A 247 -10.44 -2.68 15.52
N ASP A 248 -11.38 -3.00 16.40
CA ASP A 248 -11.16 -3.96 17.47
C ASP A 248 -10.76 -5.34 16.93
N GLU A 249 -9.87 -6.01 17.67
CA GLU A 249 -9.42 -7.38 17.37
C GLU A 249 -10.60 -8.33 17.08
N LYS A 250 -11.62 -8.32 17.96
CA LYS A 250 -12.77 -9.23 17.85
C LYS A 250 -13.59 -8.96 16.58
N SER A 251 -13.80 -7.69 16.25
CA SER A 251 -14.51 -7.26 15.05
C SER A 251 -13.75 -7.72 13.80
N LEU A 252 -12.44 -7.47 13.78
CA LEU A 252 -11.58 -7.85 12.65
C LEU A 252 -11.52 -9.38 12.45
N LEU A 253 -11.40 -10.15 13.54
CA LEU A 253 -11.42 -11.62 13.46
C LEU A 253 -12.76 -12.17 12.97
N GLY A 254 -13.88 -11.50 13.30
CA GLY A 254 -15.22 -11.86 12.83
C GLY A 254 -15.44 -11.61 11.33
N GLU A 255 -14.67 -10.71 10.73
CA GLU A 255 -14.72 -10.42 9.29
C GLU A 255 -13.88 -11.37 8.43
N LEU A 256 -12.97 -12.12 9.05
CA LEU A 256 -12.09 -13.04 8.32
C LEU A 256 -12.87 -14.27 7.84
N PRO A 257 -12.56 -14.79 6.64
CA PRO A 257 -13.12 -16.05 6.19
C PRO A 257 -12.63 -17.21 7.08
N VAL A 258 -13.42 -18.29 7.13
CA VAL A 258 -13.15 -19.46 7.99
C VAL A 258 -11.83 -20.15 7.66
N ASP A 259 -11.40 -20.07 6.40
CA ASP A 259 -10.18 -20.66 5.85
C ASP A 259 -8.99 -19.68 5.82
N CYS A 260 -9.07 -18.58 6.57
CA CYS A 260 -7.99 -17.59 6.63
C CYS A 260 -6.69 -18.18 7.21
N SER A 261 -5.56 -17.58 6.84
CA SER A 261 -4.24 -18.00 7.33
C SER A 261 -4.15 -17.94 8.86
N PRO A 262 -3.77 -19.04 9.54
CA PRO A 262 -3.55 -19.02 11.00
C PRO A 262 -2.48 -17.99 11.43
N ALA A 263 -1.51 -17.71 10.57
CA ALA A 263 -0.49 -16.70 10.82
C ALA A 263 -1.10 -15.29 10.89
N LEU A 264 -2.07 -14.97 10.02
CA LEU A 264 -2.80 -13.70 10.07
C LEU A 264 -3.56 -13.54 11.39
N VAL A 265 -4.26 -14.60 11.82
CA VAL A 265 -4.98 -14.62 13.11
C VAL A 265 -4.02 -14.38 14.27
N ARG A 266 -2.84 -15.01 14.28
CA ARG A 266 -1.83 -14.79 15.32
C ARG A 266 -1.34 -13.34 15.34
N VAL A 267 -1.01 -12.77 14.18
CA VAL A 267 -0.58 -11.35 14.07
C VAL A 267 -1.66 -10.43 14.64
N ILE A 268 -2.93 -10.60 14.27
CA ILE A 268 -4.03 -9.77 14.77
C ILE A 268 -4.15 -9.87 16.30
N LYS A 269 -4.07 -11.08 16.86
CA LYS A 269 -4.21 -11.32 18.30
C LYS A 269 -3.04 -10.81 19.14
N THR A 270 -1.83 -10.81 18.58
CA THR A 270 -0.61 -10.41 19.31
C THR A 270 -0.22 -8.95 19.08
N THR A 271 -0.83 -8.30 18.08
CA THR A 271 -0.54 -6.90 17.74
C THR A 271 -0.92 -5.95 18.87
N SER A 272 -0.03 -5.01 19.17
CA SER A 272 -0.24 -3.93 20.11
C SER A 272 0.44 -2.66 19.62
N ALA A 273 -0.16 -1.50 19.88
CA ALA A 273 0.40 -0.21 19.52
C ALA A 273 1.76 0.12 20.17
N VAL A 274 2.14 -0.61 21.22
CA VAL A 274 3.41 -0.42 21.95
C VAL A 274 4.51 -1.39 21.51
N LYS A 275 4.19 -2.38 20.68
CA LYS A 275 5.15 -3.39 20.18
C LYS A 275 5.63 -3.05 18.78
N ASN A 276 6.93 -3.15 18.54
CA ASN A 276 7.46 -3.08 17.18
C ASN A 276 7.25 -4.39 16.42
N LEU A 277 7.44 -4.36 15.10
CA LEU A 277 7.24 -5.52 14.23
C LEU A 277 8.21 -6.67 14.53
N GLN A 278 9.40 -6.37 15.06
CA GLN A 278 10.34 -7.40 15.49
C GLN A 278 9.84 -8.15 16.74
N GLN A 279 9.35 -7.43 17.73
CA GLN A 279 8.72 -8.03 18.92
C GLN A 279 7.46 -8.81 18.53
N LEU A 280 6.66 -8.24 17.63
CA LEU A 280 5.47 -8.90 17.10
C LEU A 280 5.81 -10.23 16.42
N ALA A 281 6.91 -10.28 15.66
CA ALA A 281 7.38 -11.50 15.01
C ALA A 281 7.77 -12.57 16.02
N GLN A 282 8.45 -12.19 17.11
CA GLN A 282 8.82 -13.10 18.20
C GLN A 282 7.58 -13.61 18.94
N ASP A 283 6.65 -12.72 19.30
CA ASP A 283 5.45 -13.09 20.05
C ASP A 283 4.46 -13.94 19.23
N ALA A 284 4.40 -13.72 17.92
CA ALA A 284 3.55 -14.48 17.00
C ALA A 284 4.21 -15.80 16.51
N ASP A 285 5.48 -16.03 16.87
CA ASP A 285 6.27 -17.15 16.36
C ASP A 285 6.26 -17.22 14.81
N LEU A 286 6.67 -16.11 14.18
CA LEU A 286 6.69 -15.93 12.73
C LEU A 286 8.02 -15.33 12.28
N ALA A 287 8.43 -15.64 11.06
CA ALA A 287 9.55 -14.96 10.44
C ALA A 287 9.23 -13.46 10.22
N LEU A 288 10.19 -12.56 10.46
CA LEU A 288 10.00 -11.12 10.33
C LEU A 288 9.49 -10.71 8.93
N LEU A 289 9.99 -11.33 7.86
CA LEU A 289 9.51 -11.10 6.51
C LEU A 289 8.02 -11.45 6.34
N GLN A 290 7.58 -12.53 6.97
CA GLN A 290 6.17 -12.93 6.95
C GLN A 290 5.30 -11.93 7.70
N VAL A 291 5.78 -11.38 8.82
CA VAL A 291 5.07 -10.29 9.54
C VAL A 291 4.97 -9.04 8.67
N PHE A 292 6.02 -8.66 7.93
CA PHE A 292 5.95 -7.54 6.99
C PHE A 292 4.91 -7.77 5.90
N GLN A 293 4.84 -8.98 5.33
CA GLN A 293 3.84 -9.33 4.33
C GLN A 293 2.40 -9.27 4.88
N LEU A 294 2.20 -9.76 6.10
CA LEU A 294 0.89 -9.74 6.77
C LEU A 294 0.49 -8.32 7.19
N ALA A 295 1.43 -7.51 7.67
CA ALA A 295 1.21 -6.10 7.95
C ALA A 295 0.82 -5.33 6.68
N ALA A 296 1.56 -5.52 5.59
CA ALA A 296 1.23 -4.95 4.28
C ALA A 296 -0.17 -5.39 3.82
N HIS A 297 -0.51 -6.66 3.99
CA HIS A 297 -1.84 -7.18 3.66
C HIS A 297 -2.95 -6.45 4.44
N LEU A 298 -2.80 -6.28 5.76
CA LEU A 298 -3.77 -5.55 6.59
C LEU A 298 -3.88 -4.08 6.19
N VAL A 299 -2.77 -3.43 5.83
CA VAL A 299 -2.78 -2.05 5.34
C VAL A 299 -3.49 -1.96 3.99
N TYR A 300 -3.21 -2.87 3.05
CA TYR A 300 -3.92 -2.92 1.77
C TYR A 300 -5.43 -3.07 1.90
N TRP A 301 -5.88 -3.83 2.90
CA TRP A 301 -7.31 -3.97 3.21
C TRP A 301 -7.89 -2.82 4.02
N GLY A 302 -7.12 -1.79 4.32
CA GLY A 302 -7.56 -0.65 5.14
C GLY A 302 -7.93 -1.04 6.57
N LYS A 303 -7.35 -2.12 7.10
CA LYS A 303 -7.61 -2.63 8.46
C LYS A 303 -6.56 -2.22 9.47
N ALA A 304 -5.43 -1.72 9.00
CA ALA A 304 -4.32 -1.26 9.83
C ALA A 304 -3.56 -0.11 9.17
N ILE A 305 -2.79 0.60 9.97
CA ILE A 305 -1.80 1.59 9.52
C ILE A 305 -0.46 1.28 10.17
N ILE A 306 0.62 1.76 9.54
CA ILE A 306 1.96 1.68 10.10
C ILE A 306 2.23 2.94 10.93
N ILE A 307 2.72 2.74 12.14
CA ILE A 307 3.09 3.79 13.09
C ILE A 307 4.45 3.47 13.70
N TYR A 308 4.95 4.34 14.56
CA TYR A 308 6.01 4.00 15.51
C TYR A 308 5.40 3.50 16.82
N PRO A 309 6.04 2.53 17.51
CA PRO A 309 5.56 2.05 18.80
C PRO A 309 5.33 3.21 19.76
N LEU A 310 4.23 3.18 20.49
CA LEU A 310 3.95 4.17 21.51
C LEU A 310 4.98 4.08 22.63
N CYS A 311 5.66 5.18 22.90
CA CYS A 311 6.66 5.33 23.94
C CYS A 311 6.46 6.65 24.67
N GLU A 312 6.79 6.71 25.96
CA GLU A 312 6.66 7.93 26.79
C GLU A 312 7.38 9.14 26.18
N ASN A 313 8.53 8.91 25.55
CA ASN A 313 9.39 9.97 25.01
C ASN A 313 9.08 10.34 23.54
N ASN A 314 8.12 9.67 22.90
CA ASN A 314 7.72 10.07 21.56
C ASN A 314 6.93 11.35 21.60
N VAL A 315 7.15 12.20 20.63
CA VAL A 315 6.52 13.51 20.49
C VAL A 315 5.30 13.39 19.58
N TYR A 316 4.19 13.95 20.04
CA TYR A 316 2.94 13.97 19.30
C TYR A 316 2.49 15.42 19.10
N MET A 317 1.81 15.66 18.00
CA MET A 317 1.21 16.95 17.69
C MET A 317 -0.14 16.73 17.01
N LEU A 318 -1.03 17.70 17.14
CA LEU A 318 -2.28 17.74 16.39
C LEU A 318 -2.00 17.72 14.90
N SER A 319 -2.70 16.87 14.15
CA SER A 319 -2.59 16.82 12.69
C SER A 319 -2.98 18.19 12.10
N PRO A 320 -2.20 18.77 11.20
CA PRO A 320 -2.52 20.07 10.57
C PRO A 320 -3.87 20.06 9.84
N ASN A 321 -4.29 18.88 9.39
CA ASN A 321 -5.54 18.68 8.66
C ASN A 321 -6.71 18.23 9.55
N ALA A 322 -6.51 18.12 10.87
CA ALA A 322 -7.57 17.75 11.79
C ALA A 322 -8.58 18.89 11.94
N SER A 323 -9.74 18.73 11.32
CA SER A 323 -10.89 19.63 11.46
C SER A 323 -11.93 18.97 12.36
N VAL A 324 -11.96 19.34 13.63
CA VAL A 324 -12.91 18.79 14.61
C VAL A 324 -13.83 19.89 15.12
N CYS A 325 -15.12 19.80 14.75
CA CYS A 325 -16.16 20.64 15.35
C CYS A 325 -16.65 19.99 16.66
N LEU A 326 -17.04 20.82 17.62
CA LEU A 326 -17.61 20.38 18.92
C LEU A 326 -18.76 19.37 18.78
N TYR A 327 -19.55 19.48 17.72
CA TYR A 327 -20.72 18.63 17.42
C TYR A 327 -20.45 17.65 16.27
N SER A 328 -19.18 17.29 16.02
CA SER A 328 -18.85 16.31 15.00
C SER A 328 -19.20 14.89 15.49
N SER A 329 -19.48 13.99 14.54
CA SER A 329 -19.70 12.57 14.84
C SER A 329 -18.50 11.94 15.56
N LEU A 330 -17.28 12.42 15.32
CA LEU A 330 -16.06 11.98 16.00
C LEU A 330 -16.06 12.40 17.47
N ALA A 331 -16.50 13.64 17.79
CA ALA A 331 -16.58 14.09 19.17
C ALA A 331 -17.60 13.26 19.97
N GLU A 332 -18.74 12.91 19.36
CA GLU A 332 -19.71 12.01 19.99
C GLU A 332 -19.19 10.59 20.20
N GLN A 333 -18.48 10.03 19.23
CA GLN A 333 -17.86 8.71 19.35
C GLN A 333 -16.81 8.70 20.46
N PHE A 334 -15.98 9.73 20.54
CA PHE A 334 -15.00 9.88 21.59
C PHE A 334 -15.64 9.95 22.98
N SER A 335 -16.67 10.78 23.16
CA SER A 335 -17.37 10.93 24.44
C SER A 335 -18.10 9.66 24.87
N ARG A 336 -18.57 8.83 23.94
CA ARG A 336 -19.14 7.50 24.25
C ARG A 336 -18.07 6.53 24.76
N GLN A 337 -16.88 6.58 24.19
CA GLN A 337 -15.77 5.69 24.58
C GLN A 337 -15.04 6.18 25.83
N PHE A 338 -14.96 7.50 26.02
CA PHE A 338 -14.28 8.17 27.14
C PHE A 338 -15.20 9.18 27.82
N PRO A 339 -16.19 8.73 28.62
CA PRO A 339 -17.27 9.59 29.15
C PRO A 339 -16.79 10.76 30.03
N ALA A 340 -15.58 10.66 30.60
CA ALA A 340 -15.02 11.70 31.48
C ALA A 340 -14.20 12.76 30.71
N HIS A 341 -14.09 12.64 29.37
CA HIS A 341 -13.20 13.46 28.56
C HIS A 341 -13.93 14.03 27.35
N ASP A 342 -13.57 15.27 27.01
CA ASP A 342 -14.04 15.98 25.83
C ASP A 342 -12.92 16.02 24.78
N LEU A 343 -13.25 15.61 23.53
CA LEU A 343 -12.26 15.50 22.46
C LEU A 343 -11.51 16.82 22.17
N PRO A 344 -12.19 17.98 22.00
CA PRO A 344 -11.51 19.23 21.76
C PRO A 344 -10.55 19.62 22.91
N SER A 345 -10.93 19.36 24.16
CA SER A 345 -10.10 19.63 25.34
C SER A 345 -8.84 18.75 25.36
N ILE A 346 -8.95 17.47 24.96
CA ILE A 346 -7.78 16.60 24.85
C ILE A 346 -6.90 17.01 23.68
N LEU A 347 -7.48 17.31 22.49
CA LEU A 347 -6.72 17.74 21.33
C LEU A 347 -5.97 19.05 21.55
N SER A 348 -6.53 19.98 22.33
CA SER A 348 -5.85 21.25 22.66
C SER A 348 -4.50 21.05 23.37
N LYS A 349 -4.34 19.93 24.11
CA LYS A 349 -3.09 19.58 24.76
C LYS A 349 -1.98 19.21 23.78
N PHE A 350 -2.35 18.80 22.56
CA PHE A 350 -1.44 18.43 21.47
C PHE A 350 -1.31 19.54 20.40
N SER A 351 -1.77 20.75 20.67
CA SER A 351 -1.64 21.89 19.76
C SER A 351 -0.19 22.26 19.47
N LEU A 352 0.70 22.00 20.41
CA LEU A 352 2.15 22.09 20.26
C LEU A 352 2.76 20.70 20.38
N PRO A 353 3.96 20.47 19.81
CA PRO A 353 4.69 19.23 20.00
C PRO A 353 4.90 18.91 21.48
N VAL A 354 4.40 17.78 21.93
CA VAL A 354 4.44 17.35 23.34
C VAL A 354 4.73 15.87 23.44
N SER A 355 5.54 15.47 24.43
CA SER A 355 5.78 14.06 24.73
C SER A 355 4.75 13.51 25.72
N LEU A 356 4.48 12.20 25.67
CA LEU A 356 3.56 11.57 26.61
C LEU A 356 4.09 11.64 28.06
N SER A 357 5.39 11.70 28.24
CA SER A 357 6.04 11.85 29.55
C SER A 357 5.65 13.13 30.27
N GLU A 358 5.30 14.21 29.52
CA GLU A 358 4.86 15.49 30.10
C GLU A 358 3.47 15.40 30.75
N PHE A 359 2.66 14.43 30.34
CA PHE A 359 1.35 14.18 30.95
C PHE A 359 1.40 13.22 32.14
N ARG A 360 2.57 12.66 32.42
CA ARG A 360 2.73 11.70 33.51
C ARG A 360 2.63 12.39 34.86
N ASN A 361 1.61 12.02 35.63
CA ASN A 361 1.49 12.40 37.01
C ASN A 361 1.91 11.21 37.90
N PRO A 362 3.07 11.27 38.54
CA PRO A 362 3.57 10.16 39.36
C PRO A 362 2.68 9.82 40.59
N LEU A 363 1.75 10.71 40.93
CA LEU A 363 0.78 10.52 42.02
C LEU A 363 -0.58 9.99 41.52
N ALA A 364 -0.77 9.90 40.20
CA ALA A 364 -2.02 9.43 39.63
C ALA A 364 -2.07 7.90 39.63
N PRO A 365 -3.27 7.31 39.78
CA PRO A 365 -3.43 5.86 39.68
C PRO A 365 -3.09 5.40 38.24
N PRO A 366 -2.53 4.18 38.08
CA PRO A 366 -2.12 3.64 36.77
C PRO A 366 -3.26 3.55 35.74
N VAL A 367 -4.51 3.59 36.18
CA VAL A 367 -5.70 3.63 35.32
C VAL A 367 -5.73 4.89 34.45
N GLN A 368 -5.27 6.05 34.95
CA GLN A 368 -5.26 7.29 34.17
C GLN A 368 -4.21 7.25 33.06
N GLU A 369 -3.07 6.64 33.31
CA GLU A 369 -2.04 6.45 32.30
C GLU A 369 -2.52 5.51 31.18
N THR A 370 -3.16 4.41 31.55
CA THR A 370 -3.77 3.48 30.59
C THR A 370 -4.85 4.17 29.75
N GLN A 371 -5.68 5.01 30.37
CA GLN A 371 -6.69 5.80 29.66
C GLN A 371 -6.07 6.79 28.68
N LEU A 372 -4.99 7.47 29.06
CA LEU A 372 -4.27 8.39 28.18
C LEU A 372 -3.75 7.65 26.94
N ILE A 373 -3.12 6.49 27.13
CA ILE A 373 -2.63 5.65 26.03
C ILE A 373 -3.79 5.26 25.10
N GLN A 374 -4.92 4.83 25.65
CA GLN A 374 -6.10 4.46 24.85
C GLN A 374 -6.66 5.66 24.06
N MET A 375 -6.70 6.86 24.66
CA MET A 375 -7.11 8.08 23.96
C MET A 375 -6.13 8.43 22.82
N VAL A 376 -4.82 8.31 23.04
CA VAL A 376 -3.81 8.55 22.01
C VAL A 376 -3.94 7.52 20.87
N VAL A 377 -4.14 6.23 21.19
CA VAL A 377 -4.40 5.19 20.19
C VAL A 377 -5.62 5.54 19.36
N TRP A 378 -6.72 5.92 20.00
CA TRP A 378 -7.95 6.30 19.33
C TRP A 378 -7.74 7.52 18.41
N MET A 379 -7.04 8.54 18.88
CA MET A 379 -6.73 9.73 18.08
C MET A 379 -5.82 9.42 16.88
N LEU A 380 -4.87 8.50 17.02
CA LEU A 380 -4.03 8.00 15.90
C LEU A 380 -4.86 7.20 14.88
N GLN A 381 -5.77 6.34 15.35
CA GLN A 381 -6.69 5.58 14.48
C GLN A 381 -7.56 6.51 13.63
N HIS A 382 -7.96 7.65 14.19
CA HIS A 382 -8.77 8.67 13.50
C HIS A 382 -7.93 9.77 12.84
N ARG A 383 -6.59 9.61 12.79
CA ARG A 383 -5.65 10.54 12.14
C ARG A 383 -5.72 11.97 12.66
N LEU A 384 -6.10 12.14 13.93
CA LEU A 384 -6.14 13.43 14.61
C LEU A 384 -4.79 13.85 15.16
N LEU A 385 -3.89 12.91 15.41
CA LEU A 385 -2.53 13.14 15.85
C LEU A 385 -1.51 12.63 14.84
N ILE A 386 -0.36 13.28 14.82
CA ILE A 386 0.84 12.87 14.10
C ILE A 386 1.96 12.57 15.08
N GLN A 387 2.85 11.66 14.69
CA GLN A 387 4.08 11.35 15.43
C GLN A 387 5.24 12.12 14.82
N LEU A 388 5.98 12.84 15.66
CA LEU A 388 7.15 13.61 15.27
C LEU A 388 8.42 12.89 15.70
N HIS A 389 9.42 12.89 14.82
CA HIS A 389 10.72 12.25 15.02
C HIS A 389 11.83 13.26 15.00
N THR A 390 12.88 13.00 15.79
CA THR A 390 14.05 13.85 15.88
C THR A 390 15.05 13.47 14.81
N TYR A 391 15.40 14.44 13.97
CA TYR A 391 16.42 14.35 12.93
C TYR A 391 17.60 15.23 13.28
N VAL A 392 18.78 14.80 12.85
CA VAL A 392 20.02 15.52 13.16
C VAL A 392 20.80 15.80 11.88
N CYS A 393 21.26 17.04 11.75
CA CYS A 393 22.08 17.46 10.63
C CYS A 393 23.36 18.11 11.16
N LEU A 394 24.51 17.72 10.58
CA LEU A 394 25.78 18.37 10.84
C LEU A 394 25.82 19.70 10.07
N MET A 395 25.98 20.79 10.77
CA MET A 395 26.13 22.13 10.18
C MET A 395 27.28 22.85 10.90
N ALA A 396 28.40 23.04 10.20
CA ALA A 396 29.46 23.86 10.65
C ALA A 396 29.18 25.32 10.21
N SER A 397 29.27 26.28 11.13
CA SER A 397 29.18 27.68 10.77
C SER A 397 30.33 28.06 9.85
N PRO A 398 30.12 28.88 8.79
CA PRO A 398 31.24 29.39 7.99
C PRO A 398 32.23 30.12 8.90
N SER A 399 33.51 29.90 8.66
CA SER A 399 34.55 30.65 9.38
C SER A 399 34.40 32.13 9.06
N GLU A 400 34.60 33.00 10.07
CA GLU A 400 34.54 34.46 9.89
C GLU A 400 35.58 34.99 8.90
N ASP A 401 36.56 34.13 8.52
CA ASP A 401 37.64 34.45 7.58
C ASP A 401 37.35 34.12 6.11
N GLU A 402 36.22 33.53 5.76
CA GLU A 402 35.85 33.39 4.34
C GLU A 402 35.27 34.74 3.86
N PRO A 403 35.88 35.35 2.81
CA PRO A 403 35.35 36.59 2.25
C PRO A 403 33.95 36.34 1.70
N ARG A 404 32.94 36.92 2.37
CA ARG A 404 31.55 36.89 1.86
C ARG A 404 31.56 37.40 0.43
N PRO A 405 31.00 36.70 -0.56
CA PRO A 405 30.79 37.24 -1.89
C PRO A 405 29.98 38.52 -1.72
N ARG A 406 30.54 39.67 -2.16
CA ARG A 406 29.82 40.93 -2.18
C ARG A 406 28.60 40.75 -3.09
N GLU A 407 27.42 41.08 -2.56
CA GLU A 407 26.12 41.00 -3.25
C GLU A 407 25.96 41.96 -4.45
N ASP A 408 27.02 42.67 -4.84
CA ASP A 408 26.93 43.79 -5.79
C ASP A 408 27.30 43.46 -7.25
N ASP A 409 27.54 42.20 -7.62
CA ASP A 409 27.88 41.83 -9.01
C ASP A 409 27.05 40.67 -9.59
N VAL A 410 25.73 40.83 -9.64
CA VAL A 410 24.91 39.99 -10.51
C VAL A 410 24.10 40.87 -11.48
N PRO A 411 24.51 41.02 -12.72
CA PRO A 411 23.67 41.66 -13.74
C PRO A 411 22.47 40.78 -14.03
N PHE A 412 21.31 41.35 -13.80
CA PHE A 412 20.02 40.79 -14.16
C PHE A 412 19.89 40.77 -15.69
N THR A 413 20.22 39.65 -16.33
CA THR A 413 19.78 39.37 -17.70
C THR A 413 19.26 37.96 -17.83
N ALA A 414 17.95 37.94 -17.99
CA ALA A 414 17.22 36.78 -18.46
C ALA A 414 17.81 36.23 -19.76
N ARG A 415 18.04 34.93 -19.86
CA ARG A 415 17.91 34.21 -21.13
C ARG A 415 17.53 32.74 -20.92
N VAL A 416 16.35 32.47 -21.41
CA VAL A 416 15.85 31.18 -21.86
C VAL A 416 16.84 30.55 -22.87
N GLY A 417 17.21 29.31 -22.67
CA GLY A 417 17.99 28.57 -23.67
C GLY A 417 18.35 27.18 -23.14
N GLY A 418 17.57 26.19 -23.53
CA GLY A 418 17.82 24.81 -23.22
C GLY A 418 19.15 24.29 -23.77
N ARG A 419 19.76 23.41 -23.00
CA ARG A 419 20.58 22.31 -23.52
C ARG A 419 20.67 21.19 -22.48
N SER A 420 20.19 20.07 -22.92
CA SER A 420 20.49 18.73 -22.41
C SER A 420 21.97 18.56 -22.07
N LEU A 421 22.25 18.13 -20.85
CA LEU A 421 23.53 17.48 -20.53
C LEU A 421 23.25 16.13 -19.89
N SER A 422 23.67 15.15 -20.61
CA SER A 422 23.74 13.74 -20.34
C SER A 422 24.27 13.41 -18.94
N THR A 423 23.50 12.59 -18.23
CA THR A 423 23.94 11.86 -17.04
C THR A 423 24.91 10.74 -17.43
N PRO A 424 26.01 10.55 -16.74
CA PRO A 424 26.79 9.32 -16.83
C PRO A 424 26.39 8.31 -15.76
N ASN A 425 26.23 7.08 -16.22
CA ASN A 425 26.37 5.82 -15.52
C ASN A 425 25.32 5.40 -14.50
N ALA A 426 24.30 4.74 -15.05
CA ALA A 426 23.61 3.65 -14.36
C ALA A 426 24.61 2.48 -14.12
N LEU A 427 24.88 2.18 -12.87
CA LEU A 427 25.50 0.91 -12.50
C LEU A 427 24.44 -0.19 -12.62
N SER A 428 24.59 -0.97 -13.67
CA SER A 428 23.93 -2.24 -13.91
C SER A 428 24.27 -3.22 -12.79
N PHE A 429 23.31 -3.56 -11.96
CA PHE A 429 23.41 -4.76 -11.13
C PHE A 429 22.97 -5.96 -11.96
N GLY A 430 23.98 -6.72 -12.40
CA GLY A 430 23.78 -8.03 -13.02
C GLY A 430 23.17 -9.01 -12.03
N SER A 431 22.20 -9.76 -12.51
CA SER A 431 21.65 -10.95 -11.86
C SER A 431 22.75 -11.99 -11.67
N PRO A 432 22.89 -12.63 -10.51
CA PRO A 432 23.58 -13.91 -10.43
C PRO A 432 22.57 -15.04 -10.65
N THR A 433 22.74 -15.73 -11.74
CA THR A 433 22.25 -17.10 -11.94
C THR A 433 23.16 -18.08 -11.20
N SER A 434 22.51 -19.14 -10.73
CA SER A 434 23.02 -20.47 -10.37
C SER A 434 23.54 -20.72 -8.96
N SER A 435 22.77 -21.57 -8.32
CA SER A 435 23.12 -22.77 -7.54
C SER A 435 24.54 -22.83 -6.95
N ASP A 436 24.60 -22.85 -5.61
CA ASP A 436 25.21 -23.98 -4.92
C ASP A 436 24.96 -23.87 -3.40
N ASP A 437 24.54 -24.98 -2.91
CA ASP A 437 24.53 -25.57 -1.60
C ASP A 437 25.40 -24.85 -0.55
N MET A 438 24.75 -24.13 0.38
CA MET A 438 25.37 -23.74 1.64
C MET A 438 24.38 -23.99 2.78
N THR A 439 24.64 -25.07 3.49
CA THR A 439 24.10 -25.39 4.79
C THR A 439 24.10 -24.19 5.72
N LEU A 440 22.90 -23.67 6.01
CA LEU A 440 22.67 -22.70 7.06
C LEU A 440 22.79 -23.39 8.42
N THR A 441 23.97 -23.31 8.99
CA THR A 441 24.13 -23.46 10.43
C THR A 441 23.60 -22.20 11.10
N SER A 442 22.50 -22.35 11.79
CA SER A 442 21.97 -21.33 12.71
C SER A 442 23.02 -21.03 13.78
N PRO A 443 23.35 -19.77 14.05
CA PRO A 443 24.03 -19.46 15.30
C PRO A 443 23.00 -19.52 16.41
N SER A 444 23.19 -20.48 17.30
CA SER A 444 22.53 -20.54 18.60
C SER A 444 22.77 -19.22 19.33
N MET A 445 21.68 -18.61 19.76
CA MET A 445 21.68 -17.52 20.73
C MET A 445 22.12 -18.07 22.08
N ASP A 446 23.39 -18.16 22.31
CA ASP A 446 23.92 -18.23 23.66
C ASP A 446 23.97 -16.83 24.25
N ASN A 447 23.09 -16.69 25.22
CA ASN A 447 22.99 -15.61 26.15
C ASN A 447 24.25 -15.63 27.03
N SER A 448 25.16 -14.72 26.82
CA SER A 448 26.01 -14.14 27.86
C SER A 448 27.24 -13.45 27.28
N SER A 449 27.53 -12.37 27.87
CA SER A 449 28.68 -11.51 27.67
C SER A 449 28.37 -10.26 26.88
N ALA A 450 27.85 -9.27 27.59
CA ALA A 450 28.32 -7.92 27.34
C ALA A 450 29.86 -8.00 27.29
N GLU A 451 30.42 -8.19 26.12
CA GLU A 451 31.81 -7.92 25.92
C GLU A 451 32.02 -6.46 26.24
N LEU A 452 32.53 -6.22 27.43
CA LEU A 452 33.26 -5.04 27.79
C LEU A 452 34.33 -4.86 26.68
N LEU A 453 33.97 -4.04 25.69
CA LEU A 453 34.92 -3.48 24.77
C LEU A 453 36.03 -2.88 25.64
N PRO A 454 37.29 -3.23 25.42
CA PRO A 454 38.39 -2.77 26.27
C PRO A 454 38.34 -1.23 26.28
N SER A 455 38.00 -0.66 27.44
CA SER A 455 38.19 0.75 27.70
C SER A 455 39.68 0.97 27.77
N GLY A 456 40.26 1.38 26.66
CA GLY A 456 41.66 1.69 26.50
C GLY A 456 41.87 2.40 25.19
N ASP A 457 42.64 3.46 25.23
CA ASP A 457 43.16 4.22 24.10
C ASP A 457 43.99 3.33 23.16
N SER A 458 43.31 2.43 22.44
CA SER A 458 43.98 1.61 21.43
C SER A 458 44.37 2.49 20.24
N PRO A 459 45.60 2.45 19.76
CA PRO A 459 46.04 3.21 18.57
C PRO A 459 45.17 2.91 17.33
N LEU A 460 44.56 1.74 17.29
CA LEU A 460 43.63 1.34 16.23
C LEU A 460 42.34 2.17 16.25
N ASN A 461 41.78 2.41 17.43
CA ASN A 461 40.57 3.20 17.62
C ASN A 461 40.76 4.69 17.23
N LYS A 462 41.94 5.24 17.53
CA LYS A 462 42.29 6.62 17.11
C LYS A 462 42.37 6.71 15.58
N ARG A 463 43.03 5.76 14.91
CA ARG A 463 43.12 5.72 13.43
C ARG A 463 41.73 5.60 12.76
N VAL A 464 40.84 4.78 13.30
CA VAL A 464 39.48 4.64 12.76
C VAL A 464 38.71 5.95 12.90
N THR A 465 38.77 6.60 14.05
CA THR A 465 38.15 7.89 14.29
C THR A 465 38.70 8.98 13.35
N GLU A 466 40.02 9.05 13.19
CA GLU A 466 40.68 9.98 12.27
C GLU A 466 40.28 9.73 10.81
N ASN A 467 40.19 8.46 10.39
CA ASN A 467 39.74 8.10 9.04
C ASN A 467 38.27 8.49 8.79
N LEU A 468 37.38 8.33 9.77
CA LEU A 468 35.99 8.75 9.66
C LEU A 468 35.86 10.27 9.57
N LEU A 469 36.64 11.00 10.36
CA LEU A 469 36.71 12.47 10.32
C LEU A 469 37.39 13.00 9.05
N ALA A 470 38.29 12.22 8.43
CA ALA A 470 38.95 12.57 7.17
C ALA A 470 37.98 12.62 5.97
N SER A 471 36.82 12.00 6.09
CA SER A 471 35.76 12.08 5.07
C SER A 471 35.03 13.44 5.03
N LEU A 472 35.23 14.29 6.03
CA LEU A 472 34.64 15.61 6.15
C LEU A 472 35.54 16.69 5.53
N SER A 473 34.96 17.83 5.21
CA SER A 473 35.72 19.02 4.85
C SER A 473 36.64 19.44 6.00
N GLU A 474 37.72 20.13 5.69
CA GLU A 474 38.68 20.61 6.71
C GLU A 474 38.00 21.53 7.71
N HIS A 475 37.11 22.38 7.24
CA HIS A 475 36.30 23.28 8.06
C HIS A 475 35.35 22.53 9.02
N GLU A 476 34.58 21.53 8.53
CA GLU A 476 33.71 20.73 9.38
C GLU A 476 34.52 19.96 10.46
N ARG A 477 35.65 19.41 10.07
CA ARG A 477 36.55 18.72 11.00
C ARG A 477 37.10 19.67 12.08
N ALA A 478 37.56 20.86 11.70
CA ALA A 478 38.04 21.84 12.63
C ALA A 478 36.92 22.29 13.60
N ALA A 479 35.71 22.54 13.09
CA ALA A 479 34.57 22.89 13.90
C ALA A 479 34.22 21.79 14.93
N ILE A 480 34.21 20.51 14.54
CA ILE A 480 33.95 19.39 15.45
C ILE A 480 35.03 19.30 16.53
N LEU A 481 36.31 19.39 16.15
CA LEU A 481 37.44 19.31 17.09
C LEU A 481 37.51 20.50 18.06
N SER A 482 36.93 21.64 17.70
CA SER A 482 36.82 22.82 18.58
C SER A 482 35.77 22.63 19.69
N VAL A 483 34.86 21.67 19.58
CA VAL A 483 33.85 21.41 20.61
C VAL A 483 34.50 20.83 21.86
N PRO A 484 34.23 21.36 23.06
CA PRO A 484 34.84 20.83 24.29
C PRO A 484 34.66 19.32 24.50
N ALA A 485 33.51 18.75 24.06
CA ALA A 485 33.24 17.32 24.13
C ALA A 485 34.17 16.47 23.24
N ALA A 486 34.77 17.05 22.20
CA ALA A 486 35.72 16.34 21.34
C ALA A 486 37.05 16.02 22.05
N GLN A 487 37.32 16.64 23.21
CA GLN A 487 38.48 16.27 24.03
C GLN A 487 38.31 14.92 24.72
N ASN A 488 37.06 14.44 24.89
CA ASN A 488 36.79 13.10 25.38
C ASN A 488 36.86 12.10 24.20
N PRO A 489 37.80 11.14 24.22
CA PRO A 489 37.98 10.22 23.11
C PRO A 489 36.80 9.28 22.90
N GLU A 490 36.03 8.98 23.94
CA GLU A 490 34.82 8.14 23.81
C GLU A 490 33.67 8.89 23.13
N ASP A 491 33.43 10.13 23.51
CA ASP A 491 32.40 10.98 22.89
C ASP A 491 32.74 11.26 21.42
N LEU A 492 34.01 11.58 21.13
CA LEU A 492 34.46 11.81 19.75
C LEU A 492 34.37 10.55 18.89
N ARG A 493 34.70 9.39 19.42
CA ARG A 493 34.60 8.10 18.72
C ARG A 493 33.13 7.78 18.41
N MET A 494 32.23 7.95 19.39
CA MET A 494 30.81 7.74 19.20
C MET A 494 30.25 8.72 18.16
N PHE A 495 30.62 9.99 18.24
CA PHE A 495 30.24 11.00 17.27
C PHE A 495 30.72 10.66 15.85
N ALA A 496 32.00 10.30 15.70
CA ALA A 496 32.57 9.92 14.41
C ALA A 496 31.89 8.69 13.80
N ARG A 497 31.54 7.70 14.61
CA ARG A 497 30.79 6.51 14.15
C ARG A 497 29.41 6.88 13.60
N LEU A 498 28.75 7.87 14.19
CA LEU A 498 27.41 8.30 13.82
C LEU A 498 27.36 9.35 12.71
N LEU A 499 28.49 9.84 12.21
CA LEU A 499 28.56 10.93 11.22
C LEU A 499 27.72 10.70 9.97
N HIS A 500 27.65 9.45 9.50
CA HIS A 500 26.88 9.12 8.29
C HIS A 500 25.36 9.31 8.47
N TYR A 501 24.86 9.28 9.71
CA TYR A 501 23.46 9.58 10.04
C TYR A 501 23.16 11.08 10.11
N PHE A 502 24.18 11.93 10.35
CA PHE A 502 23.99 13.36 10.56
C PHE A 502 23.83 14.15 9.25
N ARG A 503 22.95 13.66 8.38
CA ARG A 503 22.62 14.28 7.08
C ARG A 503 21.15 14.72 7.00
N GLY A 504 20.43 14.75 8.11
CA GLY A 504 19.02 15.13 8.19
C GLY A 504 18.04 14.13 7.55
N ARG A 505 18.49 12.89 7.24
CA ARG A 505 17.67 11.86 6.60
C ARG A 505 17.26 10.74 7.54
N HIS A 506 18.01 10.56 8.62
CA HIS A 506 17.83 9.48 9.59
C HIS A 506 17.32 10.07 10.91
N HIS A 507 16.31 9.45 11.47
CA HIS A 507 15.73 9.85 12.74
C HIS A 507 16.34 9.07 13.90
N LEU A 508 16.11 9.58 15.10
CA LEU A 508 16.69 9.05 16.33
C LEU A 508 16.41 7.55 16.54
N GLU A 509 15.18 7.11 16.30
CA GLU A 509 14.77 5.71 16.49
C GLU A 509 15.47 4.76 15.52
N GLU A 510 15.71 5.19 14.28
CA GLU A 510 16.49 4.44 13.29
C GLU A 510 17.93 4.27 13.75
N ILE A 511 18.55 5.34 14.21
CA ILE A 511 19.92 5.33 14.74
C ILE A 511 20.01 4.40 15.96
N MET A 512 19.06 4.50 16.90
CA MET A 512 18.97 3.62 18.06
C MET A 512 18.93 2.14 17.66
N TYR A 513 18.16 1.82 16.65
CA TYR A 513 17.99 0.44 16.17
C TYR A 513 19.27 -0.11 15.53
N HIS A 514 19.84 0.64 14.57
CA HIS A 514 21.01 0.17 13.83
C HIS A 514 22.29 0.12 14.68
N GLU A 515 22.45 1.10 15.58
CA GLU A 515 23.65 1.22 16.41
C GLU A 515 23.50 0.55 17.79
N ASN A 516 22.34 -0.01 18.08
CA ASN A 516 21.99 -0.61 19.37
C ASN A 516 22.32 0.32 20.54
N THR A 517 21.98 1.59 20.42
CA THR A 517 22.27 2.64 21.40
C THR A 517 21.00 3.10 22.10
N ARG A 518 21.13 3.54 23.34
CA ARG A 518 20.00 4.06 24.12
C ARG A 518 19.69 5.51 23.73
N ARG A 519 18.40 5.87 23.76
CA ARG A 519 17.92 7.25 23.51
C ARG A 519 18.68 8.28 24.33
N SER A 520 18.85 8.04 25.64
CA SER A 520 19.57 8.96 26.52
C SER A 520 21.01 9.20 26.12
N GLN A 521 21.72 8.19 25.61
CA GLN A 521 23.10 8.32 25.15
C GLN A 521 23.18 9.18 23.90
N LEU A 522 22.26 8.99 22.94
CA LEU A 522 22.23 9.79 21.71
C LEU A 522 21.85 11.25 22.01
N LEU A 523 20.82 11.49 22.83
CA LEU A 523 20.41 12.83 23.19
C LEU A 523 21.49 13.57 23.96
N MET A 524 22.20 12.89 24.88
CA MET A 524 23.35 13.46 25.58
C MET A 524 24.50 13.79 24.61
N LEU A 525 24.77 12.93 23.64
CA LEU A 525 25.77 13.21 22.60
C LEU A 525 25.37 14.43 21.76
N PHE A 526 24.12 14.52 21.33
CA PHE A 526 23.62 15.67 20.54
C PHE A 526 23.70 16.98 21.32
N ASP A 527 23.40 16.96 22.62
CA ASP A 527 23.56 18.16 23.47
C ASP A 527 25.02 18.56 23.64
N LYS A 528 25.93 17.59 23.83
CA LYS A 528 27.38 17.85 23.91
C LYS A 528 27.94 18.47 22.63
N PHE A 529 27.44 18.10 21.46
CA PHE A 529 27.87 18.59 20.15
C PHE A 529 26.89 19.59 19.52
N ARG A 530 26.01 20.20 20.31
CA ARG A 530 24.96 21.12 19.83
C ARG A 530 25.47 22.34 19.04
N SER A 531 26.72 22.72 19.21
CA SER A 531 27.31 23.83 18.45
C SER A 531 27.56 23.52 16.97
N VAL A 532 27.67 22.22 16.62
CA VAL A 532 27.88 21.75 15.26
C VAL A 532 26.72 20.91 14.71
N LEU A 533 25.70 20.63 15.54
CA LEU A 533 24.52 19.88 15.16
C LEU A 533 23.28 20.75 15.18
N VAL A 534 22.46 20.61 14.15
CA VAL A 534 21.08 21.13 14.12
C VAL A 534 20.12 19.96 14.32
N VAL A 535 19.32 20.05 15.36
CA VAL A 535 18.29 19.07 15.70
C VAL A 535 16.94 19.61 15.27
N THR A 536 16.25 18.88 14.41
CA THR A 536 14.91 19.23 13.91
C THR A 536 13.92 18.13 14.25
N THR A 537 12.65 18.50 14.34
CA THR A 537 11.58 17.56 14.66
C THR A 537 10.50 17.64 13.59
N HIS A 538 10.26 16.54 12.88
CA HIS A 538 9.23 16.47 11.85
C HIS A 538 8.69 15.02 11.69
N GLU A 539 7.63 14.86 10.91
CA GLU A 539 7.08 13.55 10.59
C GLU A 539 8.04 12.71 9.76
N ASP A 540 8.03 11.41 9.98
CA ASP A 540 8.69 10.48 9.06
C ASP A 540 7.88 10.36 7.76
N PRO A 541 8.48 10.67 6.59
CA PRO A 541 7.80 10.59 5.30
C PRO A 541 7.21 9.20 4.99
N VAL A 542 7.78 8.13 5.57
CA VAL A 542 7.31 6.75 5.36
C VAL A 542 5.93 6.52 5.96
N ILE A 543 5.70 7.04 7.17
CA ILE A 543 4.44 6.85 7.90
C ILE A 543 3.47 8.02 7.75
N ALA A 544 3.94 9.21 7.42
CA ALA A 544 3.12 10.41 7.22
C ALA A 544 2.00 10.17 6.19
N VAL A 545 2.25 9.32 5.19
CA VAL A 545 1.28 8.89 4.19
C VAL A 545 0.01 8.29 4.83
N PHE A 546 0.15 7.53 5.92
CA PHE A 546 -0.98 6.88 6.59
C PHE A 546 -1.71 7.81 7.56
N GLN A 547 -1.10 8.95 7.90
CA GLN A 547 -1.65 9.93 8.82
C GLN A 547 -2.32 11.12 8.10
N ALA A 548 -2.12 11.24 6.78
CA ALA A 548 -2.73 12.31 6.00
C ALA A 548 -4.25 12.17 5.91
N LEU A 549 -4.97 13.23 6.24
CA LEU A 549 -6.40 13.38 6.02
C LEU A 549 -6.69 14.07 4.69
N LEU A 550 -7.87 13.81 4.12
CA LEU A 550 -8.41 14.63 3.03
C LEU A 550 -8.60 16.07 3.52
N PRO A 551 -8.12 17.09 2.77
CA PRO A 551 -8.37 18.49 3.08
C PRO A 551 -9.87 18.83 3.01
#